data_a35591c6942b086066a1b99a039dc872
#
_entry.id   a35591c6942b086066a1b99a039dc872
#
_cell.length_a   1.000
_cell.length_b   1.000
_cell.length_c   1.000
_cell.angle_alpha   90.00
_cell.angle_beta   90.00
_cell.angle_gamma   90.00
#
_symmetry.space_group_name_H-M   'P 1'
#
loop_
_entity.id
_entity.type
_entity.pdbx_description
1 polymer ?
#
loop_
_entity_poly.entity_id
_entity_poly.type
_entity_poly.pdbx_seq_one_letter_code
_entity_poly.pdbx_strand_id
1 'polypeptide(L)'
;TPLGTMYYGESKAPLRFGKYAPLLVSPQNKDIIYIGSNKLHISLDKGRNWRTISDDVTNGNKQGNKAYGTISAIAESPFMFGLLYTGSDDGMIYTSDNGGVSWKQIYNAFPRALRVNNLIASKHQRNRVLTTLISTDETATDPFIFISNDNGKSWTDIRSDLPDSRVNVLKEDPINEQILYAGTDNGLYIS
;
A
#
# COMPACT_ATOMS: atom_id res chain seq x y z
N THR A 1 -18.60 15.21 2.33
CA THR A 1 -17.79 16.31 2.87
C THR A 1 -16.52 16.42 2.01
N PRO A 2 -16.17 17.60 1.46
CA PRO A 2 -14.92 17.76 0.69
C PRO A 2 -13.71 17.35 1.52
N LEU A 3 -12.68 16.80 0.88
CA LEU A 3 -11.43 16.39 1.56
C LEU A 3 -10.82 17.48 2.44
N GLY A 4 -10.94 18.76 2.04
CA GLY A 4 -10.48 19.91 2.84
C GLY A 4 -11.19 20.11 4.16
N THR A 5 -12.39 19.55 4.35
CA THR A 5 -13.15 19.64 5.63
C THR A 5 -12.91 18.43 6.53
N MET A 6 -12.21 17.40 6.07
CA MET A 6 -11.79 16.28 6.92
C MET A 6 -10.76 16.67 7.99
N TYR A 7 -10.15 17.85 7.86
CA TYR A 7 -9.22 18.38 8.86
C TYR A 7 -9.87 18.65 10.24
N TYR A 8 -11.20 18.77 10.31
CA TYR A 8 -11.93 19.17 11.52
C TYR A 8 -12.86 18.10 12.06
N GLY A 9 -12.81 16.87 11.53
CA GLY A 9 -13.59 15.76 12.06
C GLY A 9 -12.99 15.25 13.37
N GLU A 10 -13.73 15.25 14.42
CA GLU A 10 -13.68 14.63 15.77
C GLU A 10 -12.34 14.08 16.35
N SER A 11 -11.25 14.01 15.59
CA SER A 11 -9.93 13.60 16.05
C SER A 11 -9.10 14.84 16.41
N LYS A 12 -8.65 14.93 17.64
CA LYS A 12 -7.75 15.98 18.15
C LYS A 12 -6.39 16.01 17.47
N ALA A 13 -6.04 14.99 16.67
CA ALA A 13 -4.77 14.91 15.94
C ALA A 13 -5.00 15.22 14.45
N PRO A 14 -4.17 16.10 13.85
CA PRO A 14 -4.28 16.44 12.42
C PRO A 14 -4.01 15.21 11.55
N LEU A 15 -4.73 15.12 10.42
CA LEU A 15 -4.42 14.13 9.39
C LEU A 15 -3.06 14.46 8.75
N ARG A 16 -2.26 13.43 8.52
CA ARG A 16 -0.97 13.54 7.84
C ARG A 16 -1.10 12.96 6.44
N PHE A 17 -0.81 13.77 5.43
CA PHE A 17 -0.76 13.33 4.04
C PHE A 17 0.69 13.33 3.57
N GLY A 18 1.10 12.27 2.87
CA GLY A 18 2.36 12.23 2.16
C GLY A 18 2.37 13.20 0.97
N LYS A 19 3.56 13.52 0.46
CA LYS A 19 3.72 14.34 -0.75
C LYS A 19 2.89 13.79 -1.92
N TYR A 20 2.79 12.46 -2.01
CA TYR A 20 1.99 11.73 -2.99
C TYR A 20 1.04 10.80 -2.23
N ALA A 21 -0.16 11.30 -1.90
CA ALA A 21 -1.17 10.49 -1.26
C ALA A 21 -1.68 9.43 -2.25
N PRO A 22 -1.68 8.14 -1.89
CA PRO A 22 -2.16 7.09 -2.77
C PRO A 22 -3.67 7.19 -2.92
N LEU A 23 -4.15 6.99 -4.14
CA LEU A 23 -5.56 6.94 -4.50
C LEU A 23 -5.83 5.62 -5.21
N LEU A 24 -6.87 4.91 -4.81
CA LEU A 24 -7.31 3.67 -5.42
C LEU A 24 -8.79 3.76 -5.77
N VAL A 25 -9.12 3.48 -7.02
CA VAL A 25 -10.50 3.19 -7.43
C VAL A 25 -10.75 1.71 -7.19
N SER A 26 -11.82 1.37 -6.49
CA SER A 26 -12.16 -0.03 -6.19
C SER A 26 -12.26 -0.88 -7.46
N PRO A 27 -11.61 -2.06 -7.51
CA PRO A 27 -11.78 -2.99 -8.61
C PRO A 27 -13.20 -3.59 -8.66
N GLN A 28 -13.94 -3.49 -7.57
CA GLN A 28 -15.29 -4.06 -7.42
C GLN A 28 -16.40 -3.06 -7.82
N ASN A 29 -16.18 -1.76 -7.57
CA ASN A 29 -17.16 -0.72 -7.88
C ASN A 29 -16.45 0.62 -8.16
N LYS A 30 -16.60 1.13 -9.38
CA LYS A 30 -15.95 2.38 -9.83
C LYS A 30 -16.44 3.65 -9.11
N ASP A 31 -17.54 3.57 -8.37
CA ASP A 31 -18.03 4.69 -7.56
C ASP A 31 -17.31 4.79 -6.21
N ILE A 32 -16.58 3.74 -5.84
CA ILE A 32 -15.82 3.66 -4.60
C ILE A 32 -14.38 4.07 -4.85
N ILE A 33 -13.93 5.04 -4.07
CA ILE A 33 -12.57 5.56 -4.11
C ILE A 33 -11.98 5.55 -2.70
N TYR A 34 -10.73 5.12 -2.61
CA TYR A 34 -9.94 5.17 -1.38
C TYR A 34 -8.83 6.21 -1.50
N ILE A 35 -8.51 6.90 -0.41
CA ILE A 35 -7.33 7.79 -0.31
C ILE A 35 -6.63 7.57 1.02
N GLY A 36 -5.30 7.59 0.99
CA GLY A 36 -4.45 7.41 2.16
C GLY A 36 -3.95 8.74 2.74
N SER A 37 -4.14 8.94 4.03
CA SER A 37 -3.37 9.84 4.89
C SER A 37 -2.52 8.97 5.85
N ASN A 38 -2.40 9.30 7.13
CA ASN A 38 -2.03 8.32 8.16
C ASN A 38 -3.20 7.36 8.49
N LYS A 39 -4.38 7.65 7.96
CA LYS A 39 -5.59 6.83 8.03
C LYS A 39 -6.11 6.55 6.63
N LEU A 40 -6.88 5.49 6.47
CA LEU A 40 -7.56 5.21 5.21
C LEU A 40 -8.94 5.86 5.19
N HIS A 41 -9.25 6.49 4.08
CA HIS A 41 -10.54 7.13 3.83
C HIS A 41 -11.21 6.49 2.61
N ILE A 42 -12.54 6.42 2.65
CA ILE A 42 -13.37 5.88 1.57
C ILE A 42 -14.42 6.91 1.15
N SER A 43 -14.64 7.01 -0.14
CA SER A 43 -15.82 7.62 -0.74
C SER A 43 -16.64 6.54 -1.44
N LEU A 44 -17.96 6.57 -1.31
CA LEU A 44 -18.90 5.66 -1.97
C LEU A 44 -19.63 6.34 -3.14
N ASP A 45 -19.29 7.57 -3.44
CA ASP A 45 -20.00 8.46 -4.37
C ASP A 45 -19.07 9.28 -5.26
N LYS A 46 -18.01 8.64 -5.77
CA LYS A 46 -17.02 9.24 -6.69
C LYS A 46 -16.27 10.45 -6.10
N GLY A 47 -16.00 10.40 -4.80
CA GLY A 47 -15.22 11.42 -4.12
C GLY A 47 -16.03 12.63 -3.62
N ARG A 48 -17.35 12.61 -3.71
CA ARG A 48 -18.20 13.73 -3.22
C ARG A 48 -18.23 13.78 -1.71
N ASN A 49 -18.36 12.63 -1.06
CA ASN A 49 -18.34 12.51 0.40
C ASN A 49 -17.28 11.49 0.83
N TRP A 50 -16.63 11.76 1.97
CA TRP A 50 -15.56 10.94 2.50
C TRP A 50 -15.84 10.56 3.95
N ARG A 51 -15.46 9.35 4.33
CA ARG A 51 -15.40 8.88 5.71
C ARG A 51 -14.11 8.17 5.99
N THR A 52 -13.61 8.27 7.21
CA THR A 52 -12.45 7.53 7.69
C THR A 52 -12.87 6.13 8.09
N ILE A 53 -12.10 5.12 7.66
CA ILE A 53 -12.36 3.70 7.90
C ILE A 53 -11.19 2.98 8.56
N SER A 54 -10.22 3.70 9.09
CA SER A 54 -9.15 3.13 9.92
C SER A 54 -8.77 4.07 11.04
N ASP A 55 -8.14 3.54 12.09
CA ASP A 55 -7.28 4.32 12.96
C ASP A 55 -5.97 4.67 12.24
N ASP A 56 -4.99 5.21 12.95
CA ASP A 56 -3.65 5.43 12.42
C ASP A 56 -2.99 4.07 12.11
N VAL A 57 -2.81 3.77 10.82
CA VAL A 57 -2.22 2.51 10.32
C VAL A 57 -0.76 2.69 9.91
N THR A 58 -0.06 3.57 10.62
CA THR A 58 1.36 3.84 10.47
C THR A 58 2.07 3.69 11.82
N ASN A 59 3.38 3.81 11.84
CA ASN A 59 4.14 3.79 13.10
C ASN A 59 4.14 5.16 13.81
N GLY A 60 3.44 6.14 13.24
CA GLY A 60 3.30 7.48 13.80
C GLY A 60 4.40 8.45 13.39
N ASN A 61 4.19 9.70 13.74
CA ASN A 61 5.07 10.81 13.37
C ASN A 61 6.42 10.67 14.07
N LYS A 62 7.50 10.43 13.33
CA LYS A 62 8.88 10.50 13.85
C LYS A 62 9.36 11.94 13.77
N GLN A 63 10.08 12.39 14.79
CA GLN A 63 10.60 13.77 14.90
C GLN A 63 11.48 14.14 13.68
N GLY A 64 11.22 15.30 13.09
CA GLY A 64 11.96 15.87 11.97
C GLY A 64 11.06 16.46 10.87
N ASN A 65 11.66 17.19 9.91
CA ASN A 65 10.97 17.84 8.80
C ASN A 65 10.44 16.88 7.70
N LYS A 66 10.43 15.58 7.93
CA LYS A 66 9.92 14.60 6.95
C LYS A 66 8.52 14.15 7.39
N ALA A 67 7.59 14.14 6.44
CA ALA A 67 6.23 13.62 6.64
C ALA A 67 6.24 12.08 6.75
N TYR A 68 6.77 11.57 7.86
CA TYR A 68 6.74 10.15 8.18
C TYR A 68 5.43 9.77 8.85
N GLY A 69 4.99 8.55 8.59
CA GLY A 69 3.77 8.00 9.12
C GLY A 69 2.58 8.38 8.24
N THR A 70 2.69 8.09 6.94
CA THR A 70 1.62 8.25 5.97
C THR A 70 1.48 7.00 5.12
N ILE A 71 0.25 6.67 4.72
CA ILE A 71 -0.01 5.60 3.78
C ILE A 71 0.63 5.98 2.44
N SER A 72 1.39 5.07 1.86
CA SER A 72 2.09 5.21 0.59
C SER A 72 1.59 4.26 -0.49
N ALA A 73 0.88 3.20 -0.10
CA ALA A 73 0.29 2.23 -1.02
C ALA A 73 -1.04 1.71 -0.48
N ILE A 74 -1.99 1.44 -1.39
CA ILE A 74 -3.31 0.87 -1.08
C ILE A 74 -3.62 -0.21 -2.11
N ALA A 75 -4.16 -1.35 -1.66
CA ALA A 75 -4.72 -2.36 -2.53
C ALA A 75 -6.06 -2.87 -1.98
N GLU A 76 -6.96 -3.26 -2.88
CA GLU A 76 -8.18 -3.99 -2.58
C GLU A 76 -8.22 -5.28 -3.40
N SER A 77 -8.63 -6.36 -2.78
CA SER A 77 -8.77 -7.64 -3.47
C SER A 77 -9.86 -7.58 -4.55
N PRO A 78 -9.59 -8.02 -5.78
CA PRO A 78 -10.62 -8.12 -6.81
C PRO A 78 -11.59 -9.28 -6.56
N PHE A 79 -11.29 -10.18 -5.62
CA PHE A 79 -12.12 -11.34 -5.31
C PHE A 79 -13.03 -11.13 -4.10
N MET A 80 -12.72 -10.15 -3.25
CA MET A 80 -13.46 -9.93 -2.01
C MET A 80 -13.53 -8.44 -1.72
N PHE A 81 -14.75 -7.89 -1.83
CA PHE A 81 -15.00 -6.51 -1.45
C PHE A 81 -14.65 -6.26 0.02
N GLY A 82 -13.91 -5.20 0.27
CA GLY A 82 -13.49 -4.84 1.62
C GLY A 82 -12.32 -5.64 2.19
N LEU A 83 -11.72 -6.56 1.41
CA LEU A 83 -10.38 -7.07 1.74
C LEU A 83 -9.35 -6.04 1.25
N LEU A 84 -8.89 -5.25 2.20
CA LEU A 84 -8.04 -4.07 1.97
C LEU A 84 -6.65 -4.28 2.54
N TYR A 85 -5.67 -3.68 1.89
CA TYR A 85 -4.29 -3.61 2.35
C TYR A 85 -3.80 -2.18 2.29
N THR A 86 -3.06 -1.74 3.31
CA THR A 86 -2.38 -0.46 3.33
C THR A 86 -0.91 -0.66 3.63
N GLY A 87 -0.06 0.08 2.94
CA GLY A 87 1.37 0.16 3.23
C GLY A 87 1.76 1.60 3.52
N SER A 88 2.69 1.82 4.45
CA SER A 88 3.12 3.14 4.85
C SER A 88 4.56 3.46 4.46
N ASP A 89 4.90 4.73 4.49
CA ASP A 89 6.25 5.24 4.21
C ASP A 89 7.25 4.94 5.35
N ASP A 90 6.76 4.45 6.48
CA ASP A 90 7.55 3.98 7.62
C ASP A 90 7.54 2.44 7.77
N GLY A 91 7.09 1.71 6.72
CA GLY A 91 7.25 0.27 6.57
C GLY A 91 6.15 -0.58 7.20
N MET A 92 5.05 0.02 7.65
CA MET A 92 3.93 -0.75 8.20
C MET A 92 3.04 -1.26 7.07
N ILE A 93 2.59 -2.51 7.19
CA ILE A 93 1.53 -3.08 6.35
C ILE A 93 0.38 -3.53 7.24
N TYR A 94 -0.82 -3.10 6.90
CA TYR A 94 -2.06 -3.51 7.57
C TYR A 94 -3.03 -4.12 6.57
N THR A 95 -3.86 -5.03 7.06
CA THR A 95 -4.99 -5.61 6.31
C THR A 95 -6.29 -5.49 7.07
N SER A 96 -7.37 -5.32 6.33
CA SER A 96 -8.74 -5.46 6.82
C SER A 96 -9.49 -6.43 5.92
N ASP A 97 -10.23 -7.36 6.48
CA ASP A 97 -11.07 -8.32 5.76
C ASP A 97 -12.58 -8.01 5.87
N ASN A 98 -12.92 -6.85 6.42
CA ASN A 98 -14.28 -6.45 6.74
C ASN A 98 -14.60 -4.99 6.39
N GLY A 99 -13.98 -4.47 5.33
CA GLY A 99 -14.26 -3.13 4.80
C GLY A 99 -13.76 -1.99 5.68
N GLY A 100 -12.73 -2.23 6.48
CA GLY A 100 -12.12 -1.21 7.33
C GLY A 100 -12.73 -1.14 8.74
N VAL A 101 -13.62 -2.07 9.12
CA VAL A 101 -14.18 -2.13 10.49
C VAL A 101 -13.11 -2.48 11.52
N SER A 102 -12.21 -3.39 11.15
CA SER A 102 -11.02 -3.73 11.95
C SER A 102 -9.81 -3.89 11.08
N TRP A 103 -8.63 -3.62 11.65
CA TRP A 103 -7.35 -3.68 10.98
C TRP A 103 -6.37 -4.54 11.78
N LYS A 104 -5.61 -5.36 11.06
CA LYS A 104 -4.54 -6.18 11.62
C LYS A 104 -3.24 -5.77 10.98
N GLN A 105 -2.24 -5.51 11.80
CA GLN A 105 -0.89 -5.37 11.30
C GLN A 105 -0.41 -6.71 10.77
N ILE A 106 0.06 -6.71 9.53
CA ILE A 106 0.71 -7.87 8.94
C ILE A 106 2.16 -7.79 9.36
N TYR A 107 2.60 -8.78 10.15
CA TYR A 107 4.00 -8.86 10.53
C TYR A 107 4.84 -9.10 9.28
N ASN A 108 5.87 -8.31 9.17
CA ASN A 108 6.86 -8.42 8.11
C ASN A 108 8.24 -8.52 8.76
N ALA A 109 8.99 -9.51 8.34
CA ALA A 109 10.42 -9.61 8.64
C ALA A 109 11.25 -8.71 7.71
N PHE A 110 10.66 -7.61 7.22
CA PHE A 110 11.34 -6.69 6.30
C PHE A 110 12.46 -5.93 7.02
N PRO A 111 13.55 -5.65 6.30
CA PRO A 111 14.62 -4.80 6.84
C PRO A 111 14.05 -3.47 7.34
N ARG A 112 14.64 -2.93 8.40
CA ARG A 112 14.21 -1.64 8.98
C ARG A 112 14.44 -0.50 7.98
N ALA A 113 13.65 0.57 8.12
CA ALA A 113 13.75 1.78 7.31
C ALA A 113 13.42 1.60 5.81
N LEU A 114 12.50 0.70 5.48
CA LEU A 114 11.95 0.56 4.14
C LEU A 114 10.56 1.17 4.06
N ARG A 115 10.32 1.91 2.97
CA ARG A 115 9.01 2.43 2.60
C ARG A 115 8.28 1.37 1.78
N VAL A 116 7.02 1.12 2.07
CA VAL A 116 6.15 0.34 1.19
C VAL A 116 5.85 1.18 -0.06
N ASN A 117 6.34 0.75 -1.21
CA ASN A 117 6.21 1.50 -2.46
C ASN A 117 5.02 1.04 -3.30
N ASN A 118 4.82 -0.26 -3.39
CA ASN A 118 3.69 -0.87 -4.08
C ASN A 118 3.04 -1.93 -3.18
N LEU A 119 1.72 -2.04 -3.29
CA LEU A 119 0.92 -3.18 -2.83
C LEU A 119 0.01 -3.61 -3.97
N ILE A 120 -0.04 -4.91 -4.21
CA ILE A 120 -0.87 -5.52 -5.24
C ILE A 120 -1.62 -6.69 -4.63
N ALA A 121 -2.94 -6.59 -4.56
CA ALA A 121 -3.78 -7.76 -4.37
C ALA A 121 -3.91 -8.46 -5.72
N SER A 122 -3.51 -9.72 -5.80
CA SER A 122 -3.44 -10.48 -7.04
C SER A 122 -4.80 -10.53 -7.76
N LYS A 123 -4.74 -10.48 -9.08
CA LYS A 123 -5.90 -10.70 -9.96
C LYS A 123 -6.14 -12.18 -10.26
N HIS A 124 -5.17 -13.04 -9.96
CA HIS A 124 -5.20 -14.45 -10.29
C HIS A 124 -5.46 -15.33 -9.08
N GLN A 125 -4.97 -14.92 -7.91
CA GLN A 125 -5.05 -15.72 -6.70
C GLN A 125 -5.59 -14.92 -5.52
N ARG A 126 -6.68 -15.43 -4.93
CA ARG A 126 -7.45 -14.75 -3.88
C ARG A 126 -6.62 -14.32 -2.67
N ASN A 127 -5.66 -15.16 -2.27
CA ASN A 127 -4.88 -14.95 -1.05
C ASN A 127 -3.48 -14.37 -1.32
N ARG A 128 -3.18 -14.06 -2.60
CA ARG A 128 -1.87 -13.56 -3.00
C ARG A 128 -1.82 -12.05 -2.91
N VAL A 129 -0.77 -11.58 -2.28
CA VAL A 129 -0.41 -10.15 -2.20
C VAL A 129 1.06 -10.01 -2.54
N LEU A 130 1.39 -9.01 -3.34
CA LEU A 130 2.77 -8.65 -3.65
C LEU A 130 3.06 -7.26 -3.10
N THR A 131 4.32 -7.05 -2.72
CA THR A 131 4.79 -5.72 -2.30
C THR A 131 6.18 -5.44 -2.82
N THR A 132 6.45 -4.19 -3.15
CA THR A 132 7.81 -3.68 -3.33
C THR A 132 8.11 -2.67 -2.24
N LEU A 133 9.35 -2.71 -1.77
CA LEU A 133 9.83 -1.79 -0.76
C LEU A 133 11.00 -0.98 -1.30
N ILE A 134 11.13 0.24 -0.85
CA ILE A 134 12.24 1.12 -1.22
C ILE A 134 12.94 1.58 0.07
N SER A 135 14.25 1.54 0.06
CA SER A 135 15.04 2.10 1.16
C SER A 135 14.80 3.61 1.30
N THR A 136 14.73 4.08 2.54
CA THR A 136 14.75 5.51 2.83
C THR A 136 16.13 6.13 2.66
N ASP A 137 17.17 5.29 2.54
CA ASP A 137 18.51 5.70 2.13
C ASP A 137 18.53 5.86 0.61
N GLU A 138 18.74 7.10 0.15
CA GLU A 138 18.74 7.43 -1.28
C GLU A 138 19.89 6.78 -2.06
N THR A 139 20.93 6.32 -1.36
CA THR A 139 22.08 5.63 -1.98
C THR A 139 21.86 4.13 -2.14
N ALA A 140 20.90 3.54 -1.43
CA ALA A 140 20.60 2.11 -1.50
C ALA A 140 19.79 1.79 -2.77
N THR A 141 20.26 0.83 -3.54
CA THR A 141 19.67 0.41 -4.82
C THR A 141 19.08 -0.99 -4.78
N ASP A 142 19.09 -1.67 -3.62
CA ASP A 142 18.60 -3.04 -3.50
C ASP A 142 17.16 -3.19 -4.00
N PRO A 143 16.88 -4.19 -4.86
CA PRO A 143 15.52 -4.52 -5.24
C PRO A 143 14.85 -5.32 -4.12
N PHE A 144 13.74 -4.81 -3.59
CA PHE A 144 12.95 -5.52 -2.59
C PHE A 144 11.58 -5.86 -3.17
N ILE A 145 11.36 -7.13 -3.48
CA ILE A 145 10.08 -7.66 -3.96
C ILE A 145 9.69 -8.86 -3.11
N PHE A 146 8.52 -8.81 -2.53
CA PHE A 146 8.01 -9.90 -1.71
C PHE A 146 6.63 -10.33 -2.17
N ILE A 147 6.37 -11.64 -2.05
CA ILE A 147 5.07 -12.26 -2.30
C ILE A 147 4.58 -12.96 -1.04
N SER A 148 3.30 -12.84 -0.79
CA SER A 148 2.55 -13.61 0.19
C SER A 148 1.44 -14.37 -0.52
N ASN A 149 1.23 -15.64 -0.16
CA ASN A 149 0.12 -16.46 -0.66
C ASN A 149 -0.91 -16.79 0.44
N ASP A 150 -0.85 -16.08 1.56
CA ASP A 150 -1.67 -16.32 2.75
C ASP A 150 -2.24 -15.02 3.37
N ASN A 151 -2.56 -14.03 2.51
CA ASN A 151 -3.06 -12.70 2.89
C ASN A 151 -2.06 -11.91 3.76
N GLY A 152 -0.77 -12.07 3.53
CA GLY A 152 0.27 -11.30 4.21
C GLY A 152 0.75 -11.89 5.53
N LYS A 153 0.36 -13.12 5.90
CA LYS A 153 0.83 -13.75 7.14
C LYS A 153 2.29 -14.17 7.04
N SER A 154 2.72 -14.62 5.86
CA SER A 154 4.11 -14.93 5.54
C SER A 154 4.53 -14.29 4.21
N TRP A 155 5.81 -13.98 4.08
CA TRP A 155 6.37 -13.33 2.90
C TRP A 155 7.61 -14.06 2.41
N THR A 156 7.72 -14.21 1.10
CA THR A 156 8.87 -14.77 0.41
C THR A 156 9.52 -13.71 -0.46
N ASP A 157 10.81 -13.54 -0.36
CA ASP A 157 11.59 -12.68 -1.26
C ASP A 157 11.65 -13.35 -2.65
N ILE A 158 11.27 -12.61 -3.68
CA ILE A 158 11.22 -13.08 -5.06
C ILE A 158 12.07 -12.22 -6.01
N ARG A 159 12.99 -11.42 -5.48
CA ARG A 159 13.87 -10.57 -6.30
C ARG A 159 14.76 -11.36 -7.25
N SER A 160 15.05 -12.64 -6.94
CA SER A 160 15.85 -13.55 -7.78
C SER A 160 17.19 -12.91 -8.27
N ASP A 161 17.37 -12.84 -9.58
CA ASP A 161 18.54 -12.30 -10.28
C ASP A 161 18.34 -10.87 -10.80
N LEU A 162 17.36 -10.14 -10.28
CA LEU A 162 17.21 -8.71 -10.58
C LEU A 162 18.51 -7.97 -10.18
N PRO A 163 19.04 -7.13 -11.07
CA PRO A 163 20.20 -6.32 -10.73
C PRO A 163 19.89 -5.33 -9.62
N ASP A 164 20.92 -4.83 -8.95
CA ASP A 164 20.82 -3.80 -7.94
C ASP A 164 20.21 -2.53 -8.54
N SER A 165 18.89 -2.41 -8.40
CA SER A 165 18.11 -1.30 -8.90
C SER A 165 16.79 -1.21 -8.15
N ARG A 166 16.39 -0.02 -7.76
CA ARG A 166 15.10 0.19 -7.07
C ARG A 166 13.95 -0.25 -7.95
N VAL A 167 12.99 -0.97 -7.36
CA VAL A 167 11.77 -1.36 -8.05
C VAL A 167 10.70 -0.30 -7.81
N ASN A 168 10.46 0.51 -8.83
CA ASN A 168 9.51 1.63 -8.77
C ASN A 168 8.07 1.19 -8.98
N VAL A 169 7.86 0.18 -9.82
CA VAL A 169 6.54 -0.36 -10.11
C VAL A 169 6.62 -1.87 -10.32
N LEU A 170 5.63 -2.58 -9.80
CA LEU A 170 5.42 -4.00 -10.03
C LEU A 170 4.01 -4.21 -10.57
N LYS A 171 3.84 -5.10 -11.52
CA LYS A 171 2.53 -5.49 -12.06
C LYS A 171 2.50 -6.98 -12.36
N GLU A 172 1.37 -7.62 -12.05
CA GLU A 172 1.04 -8.94 -12.60
C GLU A 172 0.57 -8.80 -14.04
N ASP A 173 0.95 -9.74 -14.90
CA ASP A 173 0.36 -9.86 -16.22
C ASP A 173 -1.17 -10.11 -16.09
N PRO A 174 -2.02 -9.46 -16.90
CA PRO A 174 -3.47 -9.61 -16.76
C PRO A 174 -4.00 -10.99 -17.15
N ILE A 175 -3.23 -11.80 -17.89
CA ILE A 175 -3.63 -13.10 -18.44
C ILE A 175 -2.86 -14.25 -17.81
N ASN A 176 -1.55 -14.10 -17.65
CA ASN A 176 -0.67 -15.15 -17.16
C ASN A 176 -0.18 -14.84 -15.74
N GLU A 177 -0.64 -15.62 -14.76
CA GLU A 177 -0.28 -15.45 -13.35
C GLU A 177 1.22 -15.67 -13.02
N GLN A 178 1.97 -16.26 -13.94
CA GLN A 178 3.40 -16.54 -13.76
C GLN A 178 4.28 -15.37 -14.21
N ILE A 179 3.71 -14.38 -14.89
CA ILE A 179 4.47 -13.25 -15.42
C ILE A 179 4.30 -12.02 -14.52
N LEU A 180 5.42 -11.49 -14.10
CA LEU A 180 5.52 -10.21 -13.39
C LEU A 180 6.34 -9.22 -14.22
N TYR A 181 5.92 -7.96 -14.23
CA TYR A 181 6.65 -6.86 -14.82
C TYR A 181 7.19 -5.97 -13.69
N ALA A 182 8.51 -5.80 -13.64
CA ALA A 182 9.18 -4.93 -12.69
C ALA A 182 9.83 -3.74 -13.42
N GLY A 183 9.29 -2.55 -13.21
CA GLY A 183 9.91 -1.32 -13.66
C GLY A 183 10.87 -0.80 -12.60
N THR A 184 12.12 -0.67 -12.97
CA THR A 184 13.22 -0.24 -12.10
C THR A 184 13.86 1.05 -12.60
N ASP A 185 14.82 1.61 -11.84
CA ASP A 185 15.60 2.77 -12.30
C ASP A 185 16.40 2.46 -13.57
N ASN A 186 16.75 1.20 -13.80
CA ASN A 186 17.61 0.76 -14.90
C ASN A 186 16.85 0.16 -16.09
N GLY A 187 15.54 -0.03 -15.98
CA GLY A 187 14.72 -0.56 -17.07
C GLY A 187 13.56 -1.44 -16.62
N LEU A 188 12.96 -2.12 -17.61
CA LEU A 188 11.83 -3.05 -17.41
C LEU A 188 12.36 -4.49 -17.44
N TYR A 189 11.98 -5.24 -16.40
CA TYR A 189 12.28 -6.67 -16.27
C TYR A 189 11.00 -7.47 -16.26
N ILE A 190 11.07 -8.68 -16.80
CA ILE A 190 9.94 -9.61 -16.94
C ILE A 190 10.41 -10.95 -16.39
N SER A 191 9.64 -11.53 -15.44
CA SER A 191 9.93 -12.88 -14.90
C SER A 191 9.41 -13.96 -15.82
#